data_6612fdf622c1bcb2b13d4491ffe00d44
#
_entry.id   6612fdf622c1bcb2b13d4491ffe00d44
#
_cell.length_a   1.000
_cell.length_b   1.000
_cell.length_c   1.000
_cell.angle_alpha   90.00
_cell.angle_beta   90.00
_cell.angle_gamma   90.00
#
_symmetry.space_group_name_H-M   'P 1'
#
loop_
_entity.id
_entity.type
_entity.pdbx_description
1 polymer ?
#
loop_
_entity_poly.entity_id
_entity_poly.type
_entity_poly.pdbx_seq_one_letter_code
_entity_poly.pdbx_strand_id
1 'polypeptide(L)'
;MRHLIEPTDLSVDETERIIDLALDIIAHREKYSEACKGRKLATLFYEPSTRTRLSFTSAMMELGGNVIGFSDAASSSVSKGETVADTVRVIACFADIIAMRHFKEGAPLVASQYAGIPVINAGDGSHAHPTQTLTDLLTIKRELGRLDDLTIGFCGDLKFGRTVHSLIKALSRRTGIKVILIAPEELRLPDYIRHEVCDKYGVPTVEVRTMEEVMPELDILYMTRVQKERFLDEEEFERVKDSFVLTPEKLETAKKEMVVLHPLPRVNEITRAVDNDPRAAYFRQVENGKFVRMALIYTLLQWAGERKAAPTPHLTEAYDVKRLRCQNRRCISATEDVDQLFHEIDGEPGSYRCAYCEAKLRNRSQPTGRGAFRALEC
;
A
#
# COMPACT_ATOMS: atom_id res chain seq x y z
N MET A 1 -19.77 3.65 -5.11
CA MET A 1 -18.68 4.65 -5.17
C MET A 1 -17.35 3.89 -5.29
N ARG A 2 -16.41 4.37 -6.11
CA ARG A 2 -15.07 3.75 -6.22
C ARG A 2 -14.12 4.40 -5.22
N HIS A 3 -13.32 3.59 -4.55
CA HIS A 3 -12.29 4.00 -3.60
C HIS A 3 -10.96 3.34 -3.98
N LEU A 4 -9.86 3.74 -3.37
CA LEU A 4 -8.58 3.03 -3.41
C LEU A 4 -8.11 2.79 -1.97
N ILE A 5 -8.42 1.62 -1.43
CA ILE A 5 -8.05 1.20 -0.07
C ILE A 5 -6.88 0.23 -0.12
N GLU A 6 -6.96 -0.75 -1.04
CA GLU A 6 -5.95 -1.77 -1.30
C GLU A 6 -5.41 -1.67 -2.74
N PRO A 7 -4.19 -2.16 -3.02
CA PRO A 7 -3.67 -2.20 -4.39
C PRO A 7 -4.55 -3.00 -5.34
N THR A 8 -5.29 -3.97 -4.81
CA THR A 8 -6.18 -4.88 -5.55
C THR A 8 -7.54 -4.30 -5.87
N ASP A 9 -7.90 -3.14 -5.34
CA ASP A 9 -9.15 -2.43 -5.67
C ASP A 9 -9.21 -1.96 -7.12
N LEU A 10 -8.08 -1.85 -7.76
CA LEU A 10 -7.97 -1.58 -9.19
C LEU A 10 -7.67 -2.88 -9.93
N SER A 11 -8.32 -3.12 -11.06
CA SER A 11 -7.90 -4.18 -11.98
C SER A 11 -6.54 -3.85 -12.60
N VAL A 12 -5.90 -4.83 -13.24
CA VAL A 12 -4.64 -4.58 -13.97
C VAL A 12 -4.86 -3.51 -15.03
N ASP A 13 -5.96 -3.61 -15.80
CA ASP A 13 -6.31 -2.63 -16.84
C ASP A 13 -6.63 -1.23 -16.30
N GLU A 14 -7.26 -1.13 -15.12
CA GLU A 14 -7.51 0.16 -14.46
C GLU A 14 -6.21 0.78 -13.98
N THR A 15 -5.30 -0.04 -13.46
CA THR A 15 -3.95 0.38 -13.05
C THR A 15 -3.16 0.89 -14.24
N GLU A 16 -3.16 0.18 -15.39
CA GLU A 16 -2.52 0.63 -16.63
C GLU A 16 -3.07 1.97 -17.10
N ARG A 17 -4.40 2.11 -17.14
CA ARG A 17 -5.05 3.39 -17.53
C ARG A 17 -4.66 4.55 -16.64
N ILE A 18 -4.52 4.34 -15.32
CA ILE A 18 -4.06 5.38 -14.40
C ILE A 18 -2.58 5.72 -14.65
N ILE A 19 -1.74 4.72 -14.93
CA ILE A 19 -0.33 4.93 -15.28
C ILE A 19 -0.19 5.69 -16.61
N ASP A 20 -0.94 5.29 -17.65
CA ASP A 20 -0.94 5.95 -18.94
C ASP A 20 -1.44 7.40 -18.83
N LEU A 21 -2.49 7.64 -18.04
CA LEU A 21 -2.96 8.98 -17.73
C LEU A 21 -1.88 9.81 -17.01
N ALA A 22 -1.14 9.21 -16.07
CA ALA A 22 -0.03 9.90 -15.39
C ALA A 22 1.08 10.27 -16.37
N LEU A 23 1.38 9.41 -17.36
CA LEU A 23 2.34 9.69 -18.43
C LEU A 23 1.83 10.83 -19.34
N ASP A 24 0.55 10.84 -19.70
CA ASP A 24 -0.05 11.94 -20.48
C ASP A 24 -0.02 13.27 -19.69
N ILE A 25 -0.31 13.25 -18.39
CA ILE A 25 -0.18 14.43 -17.51
C ILE A 25 1.26 14.95 -17.47
N ILE A 26 2.26 14.06 -17.39
CA ILE A 26 3.67 14.46 -17.42
C ILE A 26 4.02 15.18 -18.72
N ALA A 27 3.52 14.67 -19.85
CA ALA A 27 3.78 15.22 -21.18
C ALA A 27 2.99 16.52 -21.47
N HIS A 28 1.79 16.68 -20.90
CA HIS A 28 0.84 17.73 -21.26
C HIS A 28 0.24 18.42 -20.02
N ARG A 29 1.07 18.92 -19.09
CA ARG A 29 0.63 19.48 -17.80
C ARG A 29 -0.45 20.54 -17.92
N GLU A 30 -0.32 21.45 -18.88
CA GLU A 30 -1.26 22.55 -19.09
C GLU A 30 -2.68 22.07 -19.42
N LYS A 31 -2.80 20.97 -20.15
CA LYS A 31 -4.10 20.32 -20.47
C LYS A 31 -4.90 19.97 -19.22
N TYR A 32 -4.23 19.70 -18.12
CA TYR A 32 -4.84 19.22 -16.87
C TYR A 32 -4.91 20.29 -15.77
N SER A 33 -4.39 21.49 -16.01
CA SER A 33 -4.28 22.54 -15.00
C SER A 33 -5.61 23.04 -14.43
N GLU A 34 -6.73 22.80 -15.09
CA GLU A 34 -8.08 23.11 -14.63
C GLU A 34 -8.99 21.86 -14.49
N ALA A 35 -8.44 20.65 -14.57
CA ALA A 35 -9.20 19.39 -14.60
C ALA A 35 -10.02 19.14 -13.32
N CYS A 36 -9.60 19.71 -12.19
CA CYS A 36 -10.31 19.65 -10.90
C CYS A 36 -10.75 21.03 -10.39
N LYS A 37 -10.94 22.01 -11.30
CA LYS A 37 -11.39 23.36 -10.92
C LYS A 37 -12.71 23.31 -10.14
N GLY A 38 -12.73 23.97 -8.98
CA GLY A 38 -13.89 23.99 -8.06
C GLY A 38 -14.01 22.75 -7.16
N ARG A 39 -13.19 21.70 -7.36
CA ARG A 39 -13.17 20.52 -6.51
C ARG A 39 -12.24 20.70 -5.31
N LYS A 40 -12.53 19.98 -4.23
CA LYS A 40 -11.76 20.01 -2.99
C LYS A 40 -11.31 18.59 -2.58
N LEU A 41 -10.02 18.45 -2.34
CA LEU A 41 -9.42 17.27 -1.71
C LEU A 41 -9.31 17.51 -0.21
N ALA A 42 -9.85 16.62 0.62
CA ALA A 42 -9.56 16.61 2.04
C ALA A 42 -8.36 15.70 2.34
N THR A 43 -7.30 16.25 2.93
CA THR A 43 -6.15 15.47 3.44
C THR A 43 -6.30 15.26 4.95
N LEU A 44 -6.65 14.03 5.34
CA LEU A 44 -6.87 13.64 6.75
C LEU A 44 -5.70 12.81 7.24
N PHE A 45 -4.70 13.46 7.84
CA PHE A 45 -3.46 12.81 8.25
C PHE A 45 -3.42 12.68 9.77
N TYR A 46 -3.82 11.51 10.26
CA TYR A 46 -3.79 11.14 11.69
C TYR A 46 -2.39 10.70 12.15
N GLU A 47 -1.53 10.32 11.19
CA GLU A 47 -0.13 10.01 11.40
C GLU A 47 0.72 10.97 10.57
N PRO A 48 1.78 11.59 11.13
CA PRO A 48 2.62 12.53 10.39
C PRO A 48 3.22 11.93 9.12
N SER A 49 3.10 12.63 8.01
CA SER A 49 3.73 12.26 6.74
C SER A 49 3.92 13.46 5.83
N THR A 50 5.10 14.05 5.86
CA THR A 50 5.43 15.23 5.07
C THR A 50 5.31 14.95 3.56
N ARG A 51 6.01 13.92 3.06
CA ARG A 51 6.07 13.61 1.62
C ARG A 51 4.70 13.29 1.04
N THR A 52 3.97 12.37 1.65
CA THR A 52 2.67 11.93 1.11
C THR A 52 1.66 13.07 1.11
N ARG A 53 1.61 13.87 2.19
CA ARG A 53 0.70 15.00 2.28
C ARG A 53 1.04 16.07 1.24
N LEU A 54 2.30 16.49 1.14
CA LEU A 54 2.74 17.48 0.15
C LEU A 54 2.49 16.98 -1.27
N SER A 55 2.69 15.69 -1.56
CA SER A 55 2.43 15.11 -2.87
C SER A 55 0.95 15.16 -3.24
N PHE A 56 0.02 14.83 -2.33
CA PHE A 56 -1.42 14.96 -2.56
C PHE A 56 -1.84 16.43 -2.71
N THR A 57 -1.32 17.30 -1.86
CA THR A 57 -1.59 18.74 -1.91
C THR A 57 -1.16 19.31 -3.26
N SER A 58 0.08 19.07 -3.67
CA SER A 58 0.62 19.53 -4.95
C SER A 58 -0.17 18.94 -6.13
N ALA A 59 -0.49 17.64 -6.08
CA ALA A 59 -1.26 16.98 -7.13
C ALA A 59 -2.63 17.63 -7.34
N MET A 60 -3.38 17.91 -6.28
CA MET A 60 -4.70 18.55 -6.39
C MET A 60 -4.60 20.01 -6.86
N MET A 61 -3.61 20.74 -6.37
CA MET A 61 -3.40 22.14 -6.76
C MET A 61 -2.98 22.26 -8.24
N GLU A 62 -2.11 21.37 -8.73
CA GLU A 62 -1.72 21.34 -10.15
C GLU A 62 -2.87 20.92 -11.09
N LEU A 63 -3.89 20.25 -10.57
CA LEU A 63 -5.15 19.98 -11.28
C LEU A 63 -6.16 21.14 -11.20
N GLY A 64 -5.79 22.28 -10.59
CA GLY A 64 -6.67 23.45 -10.43
C GLY A 64 -7.69 23.35 -9.31
N GLY A 65 -7.59 22.34 -8.46
CA GLY A 65 -8.46 22.14 -7.30
C GLY A 65 -7.90 22.78 -6.02
N ASN A 66 -8.64 22.62 -4.93
CA ASN A 66 -8.29 23.14 -3.62
C ASN A 66 -8.06 21.99 -2.61
N VAL A 67 -7.31 22.29 -1.54
CA VAL A 67 -7.01 21.30 -0.49
C VAL A 67 -7.44 21.85 0.87
N ILE A 68 -8.13 21.02 1.64
CA ILE A 68 -8.50 21.25 3.03
C ILE A 68 -8.04 20.09 3.90
N GLY A 69 -8.18 20.17 5.21
CA GLY A 69 -7.92 19.05 6.11
C GLY A 69 -6.90 19.38 7.20
N PHE A 70 -6.35 18.35 7.83
CA PHE A 70 -5.41 18.45 8.94
C PHE A 70 -4.19 17.54 8.75
N SER A 71 -3.11 17.89 9.45
CA SER A 71 -1.84 17.12 9.43
C SER A 71 -1.52 16.41 10.73
N ASP A 72 -2.36 16.62 11.75
CA ASP A 72 -2.22 16.04 13.07
C ASP A 72 -3.62 15.85 13.68
N ALA A 73 -3.90 14.66 14.18
CA ALA A 73 -5.14 14.32 14.87
C ALA A 73 -5.37 15.18 16.13
N ALA A 74 -4.31 15.57 16.83
CA ALA A 74 -4.38 16.38 18.04
C ALA A 74 -4.97 17.77 17.80
N SER A 75 -4.86 18.29 16.57
CA SER A 75 -5.44 19.59 16.18
C SER A 75 -6.89 19.52 15.66
N SER A 76 -7.52 18.34 15.70
CA SER A 76 -8.86 18.09 15.18
C SER A 76 -9.85 17.60 16.25
N SER A 77 -11.14 17.47 15.88
CA SER A 77 -12.19 16.92 16.76
C SER A 77 -11.91 15.48 17.21
N VAL A 78 -11.02 14.76 16.54
CA VAL A 78 -10.56 13.43 16.93
C VAL A 78 -9.98 13.41 18.34
N SER A 79 -9.31 14.49 18.76
CA SER A 79 -8.78 14.64 20.13
C SER A 79 -9.88 14.61 21.20
N LYS A 80 -11.14 14.83 20.81
CA LYS A 80 -12.33 14.78 21.67
C LYS A 80 -13.04 13.43 21.62
N GLY A 81 -12.50 12.44 20.88
CA GLY A 81 -13.08 11.10 20.74
C GLY A 81 -14.02 10.91 19.55
N GLU A 82 -14.01 11.83 18.55
CA GLU A 82 -14.78 11.66 17.32
C GLU A 82 -14.30 10.42 16.54
N THR A 83 -15.24 9.58 16.10
CA THR A 83 -14.94 8.35 15.35
C THR A 83 -14.51 8.66 13.90
N VAL A 84 -13.84 7.71 13.24
CA VAL A 84 -13.53 7.83 11.81
C VAL A 84 -14.80 7.98 10.99
N ALA A 85 -15.86 7.23 11.32
CA ALA A 85 -17.13 7.27 10.62
C ALA A 85 -17.78 8.66 10.66
N ASP A 86 -17.79 9.32 11.84
CA ASP A 86 -18.38 10.66 11.98
C ASP A 86 -17.50 11.72 11.34
N THR A 87 -16.19 11.66 11.54
CA THR A 87 -15.25 12.60 10.92
C THR A 87 -15.42 12.62 9.40
N VAL A 88 -15.49 11.46 8.73
CA VAL A 88 -15.58 11.44 7.26
C VAL A 88 -16.95 11.89 6.74
N ARG A 89 -18.04 11.68 7.48
CA ARG A 89 -19.36 12.22 7.15
C ARG A 89 -19.37 13.76 7.20
N VAL A 90 -18.75 14.33 8.23
CA VAL A 90 -18.61 15.79 8.35
C VAL A 90 -17.73 16.34 7.20
N ILE A 91 -16.58 15.73 6.95
CA ILE A 91 -15.66 16.14 5.88
C ILE A 91 -16.31 16.04 4.50
N ALA A 92 -17.14 15.03 4.25
CA ALA A 92 -17.88 14.89 2.99
C ALA A 92 -18.84 16.05 2.70
N CYS A 93 -19.26 16.81 3.71
CA CYS A 93 -20.02 18.05 3.49
C CYS A 93 -19.17 19.18 2.90
N PHE A 94 -17.85 19.09 2.96
CA PHE A 94 -16.93 20.17 2.57
C PHE A 94 -15.97 19.80 1.43
N ALA A 95 -15.82 18.50 1.12
CA ALA A 95 -14.87 17.98 0.13
C ALA A 95 -15.53 17.06 -0.90
N ASP A 96 -14.88 16.86 -2.03
CA ASP A 96 -15.32 15.97 -3.11
C ASP A 96 -14.58 14.62 -3.09
N ILE A 97 -13.42 14.54 -2.43
CA ILE A 97 -12.56 13.36 -2.33
C ILE A 97 -11.72 13.45 -1.06
N ILE A 98 -11.41 12.30 -0.46
CA ILE A 98 -10.59 12.20 0.76
C ILE A 98 -9.31 11.41 0.47
N ALA A 99 -8.16 11.92 0.93
CA ALA A 99 -6.92 11.16 1.11
C ALA A 99 -6.67 11.00 2.61
N MET A 100 -6.78 9.77 3.11
CA MET A 100 -6.65 9.46 4.54
C MET A 100 -5.36 8.71 4.82
N ARG A 101 -4.57 9.19 5.78
CA ARG A 101 -3.47 8.47 6.40
C ARG A 101 -3.76 8.27 7.88
N HIS A 102 -3.69 7.02 8.34
CA HIS A 102 -4.07 6.70 9.71
C HIS A 102 -3.07 5.74 10.36
N PHE A 103 -2.85 5.84 11.68
CA PHE A 103 -2.00 4.92 12.43
C PHE A 103 -2.68 3.56 12.71
N LYS A 104 -4.02 3.50 12.67
CA LYS A 104 -4.78 2.24 12.80
C LYS A 104 -5.03 1.63 11.43
N GLU A 105 -4.80 0.34 11.36
CA GLU A 105 -5.02 -0.49 10.19
C GLU A 105 -6.52 -0.62 9.89
N GLY A 106 -6.91 -0.45 8.62
CA GLY A 106 -8.30 -0.52 8.16
C GLY A 106 -9.13 0.75 8.36
N ALA A 107 -8.58 1.83 8.95
CA ALA A 107 -9.32 3.07 9.12
C ALA A 107 -9.80 3.67 7.77
N PRO A 108 -9.02 3.67 6.67
CA PRO A 108 -9.51 4.09 5.37
C PRO A 108 -10.64 3.22 4.81
N LEU A 109 -10.69 1.93 5.18
CA LEU A 109 -11.79 1.05 4.82
C LEU A 109 -13.09 1.46 5.52
N VAL A 110 -13.04 1.75 6.83
CA VAL A 110 -14.18 2.33 7.56
C VAL A 110 -14.59 3.66 6.92
N ALA A 111 -13.63 4.53 6.60
CA ALA A 111 -13.92 5.80 5.93
C ALA A 111 -14.68 5.60 4.61
N SER A 112 -14.31 4.60 3.81
CA SER A 112 -14.96 4.32 2.53
C SER A 112 -16.43 3.89 2.66
N GLN A 113 -16.78 3.26 3.78
CA GLN A 113 -18.16 2.83 4.06
C GLN A 113 -19.09 4.00 4.39
N TYR A 114 -18.57 5.08 4.98
CA TYR A 114 -19.37 6.16 5.54
C TYR A 114 -19.25 7.51 4.83
N ALA A 115 -18.17 7.75 4.04
CA ALA A 115 -17.91 9.07 3.48
C ALA A 115 -18.90 9.50 2.38
N GLY A 116 -19.46 8.58 1.59
CA GLY A 116 -20.30 8.90 0.43
C GLY A 116 -19.57 9.63 -0.73
N ILE A 117 -18.29 9.88 -0.59
CA ILE A 117 -17.37 10.42 -1.60
C ILE A 117 -16.13 9.50 -1.73
N PRO A 118 -15.34 9.56 -2.83
CA PRO A 118 -14.15 8.74 -2.97
C PRO A 118 -13.17 8.88 -1.81
N VAL A 119 -12.63 7.75 -1.36
CA VAL A 119 -11.58 7.68 -0.33
C VAL A 119 -10.33 7.02 -0.90
N ILE A 120 -9.19 7.63 -0.64
CA ILE A 120 -7.86 7.11 -0.99
C ILE A 120 -7.10 6.79 0.30
N ASN A 121 -6.64 5.55 0.43
CA ASN A 121 -5.73 5.15 1.48
C ASN A 121 -4.31 5.72 1.19
N ALA A 122 -3.89 6.71 1.97
CA ALA A 122 -2.56 7.32 1.91
C ALA A 122 -1.56 6.65 2.90
N GLY A 123 -1.90 5.45 3.37
CA GLY A 123 -1.14 4.60 4.29
C GLY A 123 -1.82 4.41 5.64
N ASP A 124 -2.05 3.16 6.04
CA ASP A 124 -2.68 2.79 7.29
C ASP A 124 -1.84 1.78 8.09
N GLY A 125 -1.29 2.23 9.19
CA GLY A 125 -0.48 1.40 10.10
C GLY A 125 0.64 0.63 9.39
N SER A 126 0.65 -0.69 9.57
CA SER A 126 1.56 -1.62 8.86
C SER A 126 0.87 -2.35 7.69
N HIS A 127 -0.38 -2.04 7.40
CA HIS A 127 -1.24 -2.80 6.52
C HIS A 127 -0.98 -2.47 5.03
N ALA A 128 -1.40 -1.31 4.51
CA ALA A 128 -1.32 -1.01 3.09
C ALA A 128 -0.87 0.42 2.77
N HIS A 129 -0.32 0.59 1.56
CA HIS A 129 -0.02 1.90 0.98
C HIS A 129 -0.23 1.89 -0.54
N PRO A 130 -1.48 1.78 -1.04
CA PRO A 130 -1.76 1.57 -2.45
C PRO A 130 -1.25 2.70 -3.35
N THR A 131 -1.20 3.94 -2.87
CA THR A 131 -0.66 5.04 -3.67
C THR A 131 0.87 5.02 -3.78
N GLN A 132 1.58 4.36 -2.86
CA GLN A 132 3.00 4.07 -3.05
C GLN A 132 3.17 3.00 -4.13
N THR A 133 2.34 1.97 -4.14
CA THR A 133 2.34 0.95 -5.20
C THR A 133 2.17 1.59 -6.59
N LEU A 134 1.21 2.49 -6.78
CA LEU A 134 1.05 3.20 -8.04
C LEU A 134 2.27 4.06 -8.39
N THR A 135 2.90 4.69 -7.38
CA THR A 135 4.14 5.45 -7.55
C THR A 135 5.27 4.56 -8.05
N ASP A 136 5.41 3.37 -7.45
CA ASP A 136 6.43 2.40 -7.80
C ASP A 136 6.20 1.87 -9.22
N LEU A 137 4.97 1.49 -9.56
CA LEU A 137 4.61 1.01 -10.90
C LEU A 137 4.84 2.08 -11.98
N LEU A 138 4.45 3.35 -11.75
CA LEU A 138 4.75 4.43 -12.70
C LEU A 138 6.26 4.61 -12.87
N THR A 139 7.03 4.50 -11.79
CA THR A 139 8.48 4.63 -11.84
C THR A 139 9.10 3.49 -12.64
N ILE A 140 8.70 2.25 -12.36
CA ILE A 140 9.15 1.07 -13.12
C ILE A 140 8.82 1.24 -14.62
N LYS A 141 7.59 1.66 -14.94
CA LYS A 141 7.18 1.89 -16.34
C LYS A 141 8.02 2.96 -17.04
N ARG A 142 8.37 4.04 -16.33
CA ARG A 142 9.19 5.13 -16.88
C ARG A 142 10.65 4.75 -17.06
N GLU A 143 11.21 3.98 -16.13
CA GLU A 143 12.63 3.60 -16.15
C GLU A 143 12.88 2.39 -17.06
N LEU A 144 12.00 1.39 -17.08
CA LEU A 144 12.18 0.13 -17.80
C LEU A 144 11.27 -0.05 -19.02
N GLY A 145 10.29 0.81 -19.23
CA GLY A 145 9.33 0.75 -20.34
C GLY A 145 8.29 -0.36 -20.23
N ARG A 146 8.38 -1.25 -19.24
CA ARG A 146 7.50 -2.41 -19.04
C ARG A 146 7.13 -2.60 -17.58
N LEU A 147 6.09 -3.41 -17.33
CA LEU A 147 5.64 -3.84 -16.00
C LEU A 147 5.52 -5.37 -15.91
N ASP A 148 5.75 -6.07 -17.00
CA ASP A 148 5.80 -7.52 -17.12
C ASP A 148 7.24 -7.99 -17.34
N ASP A 149 7.50 -9.31 -17.16
CA ASP A 149 8.81 -9.95 -17.34
C ASP A 149 9.92 -9.29 -16.51
N LEU A 150 9.66 -9.11 -15.19
CA LEU A 150 10.56 -8.42 -14.27
C LEU A 150 11.07 -9.35 -13.17
N THR A 151 12.37 -9.27 -12.90
CA THR A 151 12.99 -9.83 -11.69
C THR A 151 13.19 -8.69 -10.68
N ILE A 152 12.43 -8.73 -9.57
CA ILE A 152 12.50 -7.72 -8.52
C ILE A 152 13.08 -8.29 -7.23
N GLY A 153 14.13 -7.66 -6.70
CA GLY A 153 14.69 -7.93 -5.38
C GLY A 153 14.13 -6.97 -4.34
N PHE A 154 13.46 -7.47 -3.32
CA PHE A 154 13.07 -6.70 -2.14
C PHE A 154 14.09 -6.89 -1.04
N CYS A 155 14.70 -5.82 -0.56
CA CYS A 155 15.81 -5.87 0.37
C CYS A 155 15.55 -5.07 1.65
N GLY A 156 15.78 -5.68 2.81
CA GLY A 156 15.69 -5.06 4.12
C GLY A 156 14.53 -5.56 4.98
N ASP A 157 13.67 -4.68 5.46
CA ASP A 157 12.52 -5.03 6.30
C ASP A 157 11.33 -5.50 5.46
N LEU A 158 11.23 -6.80 5.26
CA LEU A 158 10.11 -7.42 4.53
C LEU A 158 8.95 -7.81 5.46
N LYS A 159 9.20 -7.89 6.77
CA LYS A 159 8.21 -8.28 7.78
C LYS A 159 7.18 -7.20 8.03
N PHE A 160 7.62 -5.95 8.20
CA PHE A 160 6.77 -4.80 8.50
C PHE A 160 6.63 -3.85 7.32
N GLY A 161 7.22 -4.21 6.18
CA GLY A 161 7.31 -3.40 4.98
C GLY A 161 5.99 -3.34 4.20
N ARG A 162 4.98 -2.56 4.65
CA ARG A 162 3.68 -2.43 3.95
C ARG A 162 3.81 -2.07 2.46
N THR A 163 4.85 -1.30 2.08
CA THR A 163 5.09 -0.95 0.68
C THR A 163 5.55 -2.16 -0.13
N VAL A 164 6.34 -3.05 0.48
CA VAL A 164 6.73 -4.34 -0.09
C VAL A 164 5.50 -5.23 -0.30
N HIS A 165 4.69 -5.43 0.74
CA HIS A 165 3.49 -6.25 0.67
C HIS A 165 2.52 -5.75 -0.42
N SER A 166 2.27 -4.44 -0.44
CA SER A 166 1.39 -3.81 -1.43
C SER A 166 1.92 -3.94 -2.86
N LEU A 167 3.23 -3.79 -3.07
CA LEU A 167 3.83 -3.92 -4.40
C LEU A 167 3.86 -5.38 -4.87
N ILE A 168 4.14 -6.34 -3.98
CA ILE A 168 4.04 -7.77 -4.29
C ILE A 168 2.62 -8.13 -4.72
N LYS A 169 1.58 -7.70 -3.97
CA LYS A 169 0.17 -7.92 -4.34
C LYS A 169 -0.15 -7.41 -5.76
N ALA A 170 0.38 -6.26 -6.12
CA ALA A 170 0.13 -5.67 -7.45
C ALA A 170 0.89 -6.40 -8.56
N LEU A 171 2.19 -6.69 -8.36
CA LEU A 171 3.05 -7.33 -9.35
C LEU A 171 2.69 -8.81 -9.57
N SER A 172 2.25 -9.53 -8.53
CA SER A 172 1.84 -10.93 -8.65
C SER A 172 0.67 -11.16 -9.61
N ARG A 173 -0.06 -10.11 -9.98
CA ARG A 173 -1.17 -10.16 -10.95
C ARG A 173 -0.71 -9.92 -12.40
N ARG A 174 0.61 -9.79 -12.62
CA ARG A 174 1.24 -9.53 -13.92
C ARG A 174 1.99 -10.76 -14.41
N THR A 175 2.34 -10.76 -15.69
CA THR A 175 3.01 -11.89 -16.34
C THR A 175 4.53 -11.81 -16.16
N GLY A 176 5.17 -12.97 -15.99
CA GLY A 176 6.63 -13.09 -16.01
C GLY A 176 7.34 -12.42 -14.82
N ILE A 177 6.68 -12.27 -13.69
CA ILE A 177 7.29 -11.69 -12.47
C ILE A 177 8.05 -12.77 -11.70
N LYS A 178 9.30 -12.47 -11.31
CA LYS A 178 10.11 -13.24 -10.36
C LYS A 178 10.43 -12.35 -9.16
N VAL A 179 10.15 -12.83 -7.94
CA VAL A 179 10.40 -12.11 -6.69
C VAL A 179 11.61 -12.73 -5.97
N ILE A 180 12.57 -11.89 -5.60
CA ILE A 180 13.71 -12.27 -4.78
C ILE A 180 13.62 -11.52 -3.45
N LEU A 181 13.64 -12.25 -2.35
CA LEU A 181 13.50 -11.74 -0.99
C LEU A 181 14.86 -11.73 -0.30
N ILE A 182 15.37 -10.55 0.00
CA ILE A 182 16.71 -10.34 0.56
C ILE A 182 16.55 -9.79 1.97
N ALA A 183 16.55 -10.68 2.97
CA ALA A 183 16.30 -10.30 4.36
C ALA A 183 16.99 -11.25 5.35
N PRO A 184 17.33 -10.77 6.57
CA PRO A 184 17.68 -11.66 7.66
C PRO A 184 16.42 -12.43 8.13
N GLU A 185 16.63 -13.50 8.90
CA GLU A 185 15.54 -14.39 9.36
C GLU A 185 14.44 -13.62 10.11
N GLU A 186 14.85 -12.66 10.94
CA GLU A 186 13.96 -11.86 11.80
C GLU A 186 13.03 -10.93 11.00
N LEU A 187 13.45 -10.56 9.77
CA LEU A 187 12.75 -9.61 8.89
C LEU A 187 12.18 -10.25 7.63
N ARG A 188 12.04 -11.57 7.60
CA ARG A 188 11.46 -12.32 6.47
C ARG A 188 10.06 -11.85 6.12
N LEU A 189 9.72 -12.01 4.86
CA LEU A 189 8.35 -11.79 4.37
C LEU A 189 7.36 -12.68 5.12
N PRO A 190 6.23 -12.17 5.62
CA PRO A 190 5.22 -12.98 6.26
C PRO A 190 4.70 -14.10 5.35
N ASP A 191 4.56 -15.31 5.91
CA ASP A 191 4.14 -16.50 5.16
C ASP A 191 2.85 -16.31 4.38
N TYR A 192 1.91 -15.51 4.90
CA TYR A 192 0.64 -15.28 4.22
C TYR A 192 0.80 -14.50 2.90
N ILE A 193 1.74 -13.56 2.82
CA ILE A 193 2.03 -12.88 1.54
C ILE A 193 2.64 -13.87 0.56
N ARG A 194 3.53 -14.74 1.02
CA ARG A 194 4.14 -15.75 0.18
C ARG A 194 3.08 -16.74 -0.34
N HIS A 195 2.31 -17.36 0.55
CA HIS A 195 1.37 -18.42 0.17
C HIS A 195 0.07 -17.92 -0.43
N GLU A 196 -0.54 -16.88 0.16
CA GLU A 196 -1.84 -16.40 -0.28
C GLU A 196 -1.75 -15.41 -1.46
N VAL A 197 -0.55 -14.90 -1.77
CA VAL A 197 -0.32 -14.01 -2.91
C VAL A 197 0.62 -14.65 -3.93
N CYS A 198 1.90 -14.85 -3.60
CA CYS A 198 2.87 -15.32 -4.60
C CYS A 198 2.51 -16.71 -5.14
N ASP A 199 2.28 -17.69 -4.27
CA ASP A 199 1.96 -19.06 -4.69
C ASP A 199 0.61 -19.12 -5.42
N LYS A 200 -0.40 -18.35 -4.97
CA LYS A 200 -1.72 -18.25 -5.62
C LYS A 200 -1.62 -17.80 -7.07
N TYR A 201 -0.74 -16.87 -7.39
CA TYR A 201 -0.54 -16.37 -8.75
C TYR A 201 0.62 -17.07 -9.50
N GLY A 202 1.23 -18.10 -8.89
CA GLY A 202 2.33 -18.83 -9.48
C GLY A 202 3.61 -18.01 -9.68
N VAL A 203 3.85 -17.02 -8.82
CA VAL A 203 5.03 -16.15 -8.89
C VAL A 203 6.24 -16.84 -8.28
N PRO A 204 7.30 -17.15 -9.04
CA PRO A 204 8.53 -17.70 -8.49
C PRO A 204 9.12 -16.80 -7.41
N THR A 205 9.35 -17.36 -6.23
CA THR A 205 9.88 -16.62 -5.08
C THR A 205 11.14 -17.29 -4.56
N VAL A 206 12.24 -16.54 -4.43
CA VAL A 206 13.54 -17.02 -3.95
C VAL A 206 13.95 -16.21 -2.73
N GLU A 207 14.38 -16.85 -1.66
CA GLU A 207 14.94 -16.20 -0.47
C GLU A 207 16.45 -16.30 -0.47
N VAL A 208 17.12 -15.16 -0.27
CA VAL A 208 18.59 -15.08 -0.17
C VAL A 208 19.01 -14.24 1.03
N ARG A 209 20.26 -14.39 1.45
CA ARG A 209 20.77 -13.72 2.65
C ARG A 209 21.53 -12.43 2.34
N THR A 210 22.07 -12.32 1.13
CA THR A 210 22.85 -11.15 0.68
C THR A 210 22.36 -10.64 -0.66
N MET A 211 22.50 -9.34 -0.91
CA MET A 211 22.08 -8.76 -2.19
C MET A 211 23.10 -9.08 -3.30
N GLU A 212 24.35 -9.29 -2.95
CA GLU A 212 25.44 -9.58 -3.86
C GLU A 212 25.21 -10.86 -4.65
N GLU A 213 24.57 -11.87 -4.03
CA GLU A 213 24.26 -13.17 -4.68
C GLU A 213 23.37 -13.03 -5.91
N VAL A 214 22.50 -12.02 -5.93
CA VAL A 214 21.42 -11.90 -6.93
C VAL A 214 21.50 -10.62 -7.76
N MET A 215 22.42 -9.71 -7.44
CA MET A 215 22.55 -8.41 -8.11
C MET A 215 22.59 -8.51 -9.65
N PRO A 216 23.31 -9.47 -10.27
CA PRO A 216 23.34 -9.61 -11.72
C PRO A 216 22.00 -10.02 -12.38
N GLU A 217 21.08 -10.59 -11.60
CA GLU A 217 19.78 -11.05 -12.11
C GLU A 217 18.70 -9.95 -12.06
N LEU A 218 18.86 -8.97 -11.18
CA LEU A 218 17.81 -8.01 -10.87
C LEU A 218 17.55 -7.02 -12.01
N ASP A 219 16.27 -6.77 -12.31
CA ASP A 219 15.83 -5.61 -13.07
C ASP A 219 15.51 -4.45 -12.11
N ILE A 220 15.08 -4.78 -10.88
CA ILE A 220 14.73 -3.80 -9.85
C ILE A 220 15.31 -4.26 -8.51
N LEU A 221 15.98 -3.36 -7.82
CA LEU A 221 16.32 -3.49 -6.40
C LEU A 221 15.46 -2.51 -5.60
N TYR A 222 14.51 -3.04 -4.83
CA TYR A 222 13.64 -2.27 -3.95
C TYR A 222 14.18 -2.32 -2.53
N MET A 223 14.82 -1.24 -2.11
CA MET A 223 15.41 -1.10 -0.78
C MET A 223 14.39 -0.62 0.23
N THR A 224 14.45 -1.13 1.45
CA THR A 224 13.60 -0.69 2.56
C THR A 224 14.44 -0.41 3.82
N ARG A 225 13.98 0.56 4.60
CA ARG A 225 14.55 0.88 5.91
C ARG A 225 14.08 -0.13 6.96
N VAL A 226 14.97 -0.57 7.84
CA VAL A 226 14.58 -1.29 9.05
C VAL A 226 13.85 -0.31 9.98
N GLN A 227 12.60 -0.62 10.34
CA GLN A 227 11.71 0.31 11.06
C GLN A 227 11.79 0.11 12.56
N LYS A 228 12.68 0.86 13.26
CA LYS A 228 12.87 0.78 14.73
C LYS A 228 11.53 0.85 15.49
N GLU A 229 10.63 1.68 15.05
CA GLU A 229 9.31 1.90 15.64
C GLU A 229 8.37 0.68 15.62
N ARG A 230 8.76 -0.40 14.96
CA ARG A 230 7.98 -1.65 14.86
C ARG A 230 8.52 -2.77 15.76
N PHE A 231 9.75 -2.64 16.25
CA PHE A 231 10.35 -3.63 17.15
C PHE A 231 9.84 -3.44 18.58
N LEU A 232 9.60 -4.54 19.25
CA LEU A 232 9.27 -4.57 20.68
C LEU A 232 10.53 -4.68 21.54
N ASP A 233 11.61 -5.24 20.97
CA ASP A 233 12.91 -5.44 21.59
C ASP A 233 13.97 -4.61 20.87
N GLU A 234 14.66 -3.76 21.61
CA GLU A 234 15.72 -2.90 21.10
C GLU A 234 16.98 -3.70 20.71
N GLU A 235 17.26 -4.83 21.39
CA GLU A 235 18.39 -5.69 21.05
C GLU A 235 18.16 -6.41 19.70
N GLU A 236 16.92 -6.82 19.40
CA GLU A 236 16.57 -7.40 18.10
C GLU A 236 16.78 -6.36 16.98
N PHE A 237 16.37 -5.11 17.19
CA PHE A 237 16.61 -4.02 16.22
C PHE A 237 18.10 -3.77 16.00
N GLU A 238 18.90 -3.68 17.07
CA GLU A 238 20.35 -3.41 16.98
C GLU A 238 21.10 -4.49 16.18
N ARG A 239 20.65 -5.75 16.23
CA ARG A 239 21.24 -6.86 15.44
C ARG A 239 21.00 -6.75 13.95
N VAL A 240 19.89 -6.14 13.52
CA VAL A 240 19.45 -6.17 12.12
C VAL A 240 19.49 -4.80 11.41
N LYS A 241 19.65 -3.70 12.15
CA LYS A 241 19.55 -2.33 11.62
C LYS A 241 20.51 -2.03 10.45
N ASP A 242 21.70 -2.65 10.46
CA ASP A 242 22.75 -2.43 9.48
C ASP A 242 22.98 -3.65 8.56
N SER A 243 22.05 -4.60 8.52
CA SER A 243 22.18 -5.84 7.75
C SER A 243 22.37 -5.60 6.25
N PHE A 244 21.80 -4.52 5.72
CA PHE A 244 21.86 -4.22 4.30
C PHE A 244 22.15 -2.75 4.06
N VAL A 245 23.34 -2.49 3.54
CA VAL A 245 23.75 -1.15 3.10
C VAL A 245 24.14 -1.22 1.63
N LEU A 246 23.42 -0.50 0.77
CA LEU A 246 23.76 -0.37 -0.65
C LEU A 246 24.85 0.66 -0.83
N THR A 247 25.94 0.25 -1.49
CA THR A 247 27.10 1.10 -1.85
C THR A 247 27.34 1.05 -3.36
N PRO A 248 28.14 1.97 -3.94
CA PRO A 248 28.50 1.91 -5.36
C PRO A 248 29.18 0.62 -5.76
N GLU A 249 30.03 0.05 -4.91
CA GLU A 249 30.79 -1.19 -5.18
C GLU A 249 29.82 -2.38 -5.35
N LYS A 250 28.75 -2.42 -4.57
CA LYS A 250 27.73 -3.47 -4.70
C LYS A 250 26.93 -3.38 -6.00
N LEU A 251 26.89 -2.20 -6.61
CA LEU A 251 26.25 -1.98 -7.91
C LEU A 251 27.13 -2.37 -9.11
N GLU A 252 28.42 -2.67 -8.93
CA GLU A 252 29.32 -2.99 -10.05
C GLU A 252 28.90 -4.23 -10.82
N THR A 253 28.31 -5.23 -10.14
CA THR A 253 27.84 -6.48 -10.77
C THR A 253 26.41 -6.41 -11.30
N ALA A 254 25.69 -5.32 -11.00
CA ALA A 254 24.30 -5.13 -11.42
C ALA A 254 24.19 -4.83 -12.91
N LYS A 255 23.03 -5.16 -13.50
CA LYS A 255 22.70 -4.75 -14.88
C LYS A 255 22.77 -3.22 -15.01
N LYS A 256 23.17 -2.73 -16.19
CA LYS A 256 23.21 -1.28 -16.48
C LYS A 256 21.85 -0.64 -16.38
N GLU A 257 20.81 -1.37 -16.78
CA GLU A 257 19.41 -0.95 -16.81
C GLU A 257 18.69 -1.24 -15.50
N MET A 258 19.34 -1.85 -14.50
CA MET A 258 18.73 -2.10 -13.20
C MET A 258 18.27 -0.78 -12.58
N VAL A 259 17.15 -0.80 -11.87
CA VAL A 259 16.58 0.39 -11.19
C VAL A 259 16.58 0.18 -9.68
N VAL A 260 17.13 1.15 -8.96
CA VAL A 260 17.09 1.16 -7.49
C VAL A 260 15.92 2.03 -7.01
N LEU A 261 14.97 1.43 -6.31
CA LEU A 261 13.81 2.08 -5.72
C LEU A 261 13.91 2.11 -4.19
N HIS A 262 13.28 3.10 -3.59
CA HIS A 262 13.16 3.24 -2.14
C HIS A 262 11.98 4.15 -1.79
N PRO A 263 11.04 3.76 -0.89
CA PRO A 263 9.87 4.59 -0.55
C PRO A 263 10.21 5.83 0.28
N LEU A 264 11.45 5.94 0.77
CA LEU A 264 11.96 7.00 1.65
C LEU A 264 11.12 7.16 2.96
N PRO A 265 11.68 7.68 4.07
CA PRO A 265 13.06 8.17 4.19
C PRO A 265 14.08 7.03 4.26
N ARG A 266 15.24 7.25 3.69
CA ARG A 266 16.41 6.41 4.00
C ARG A 266 17.17 6.98 5.20
N VAL A 267 17.88 6.11 5.90
CA VAL A 267 18.77 6.47 7.00
C VAL A 267 20.21 6.10 6.64
N ASN A 268 20.56 4.81 6.70
CA ASN A 268 21.88 4.28 6.42
C ASN A 268 21.89 3.16 5.34
N GLU A 269 20.72 2.63 4.97
CA GLU A 269 20.58 1.50 4.06
C GLU A 269 20.94 1.79 2.60
N ILE A 270 21.11 3.06 2.24
CA ILE A 270 21.70 3.50 0.96
C ILE A 270 22.68 4.62 1.24
N THR A 271 23.94 4.44 0.88
CA THR A 271 24.95 5.49 1.04
C THR A 271 24.69 6.65 0.09
N ARG A 272 25.11 7.87 0.48
CA ARG A 272 24.93 9.06 -0.35
C ARG A 272 25.68 9.00 -1.69
N ALA A 273 26.75 8.22 -1.75
CA ALA A 273 27.52 8.04 -2.98
C ALA A 273 26.69 7.41 -4.10
N VAL A 274 25.69 6.57 -3.76
CA VAL A 274 24.76 5.94 -4.73
C VAL A 274 23.84 6.98 -5.40
N ASP A 275 23.64 8.17 -4.83
CA ASP A 275 22.78 9.22 -5.43
C ASP A 275 23.26 9.66 -6.80
N ASN A 276 24.54 9.51 -7.11
CA ASN A 276 25.13 9.86 -8.39
C ASN A 276 25.07 8.72 -9.42
N ASP A 277 24.65 7.52 -9.03
CA ASP A 277 24.46 6.41 -9.95
C ASP A 277 23.18 6.60 -10.76
N PRO A 278 23.20 6.49 -12.10
CA PRO A 278 22.02 6.69 -12.94
C PRO A 278 20.88 5.72 -12.64
N ARG A 279 21.19 4.55 -12.06
CA ARG A 279 20.22 3.54 -11.63
C ARG A 279 19.45 3.96 -10.36
N ALA A 280 19.92 4.94 -9.59
CA ALA A 280 19.26 5.47 -8.41
C ALA A 280 18.02 6.29 -8.80
N ALA A 281 16.84 5.65 -8.77
CA ALA A 281 15.58 6.25 -9.20
C ALA A 281 14.70 6.79 -8.05
N TYR A 282 15.08 6.61 -6.79
CA TYR A 282 14.21 6.90 -5.63
C TYR A 282 13.81 8.37 -5.49
N PHE A 283 14.56 9.33 -6.01
CA PHE A 283 14.10 10.73 -6.05
C PHE A 283 13.17 11.00 -7.24
N ARG A 284 13.43 10.37 -8.40
CA ARG A 284 12.48 10.37 -9.54
C ARG A 284 11.17 9.68 -9.16
N GLN A 285 11.24 8.62 -8.34
CA GLN A 285 10.09 7.95 -7.74
C GLN A 285 9.24 8.91 -6.90
N VAL A 286 9.84 9.80 -6.09
CA VAL A 286 9.09 10.82 -5.34
C VAL A 286 8.34 11.77 -6.28
N GLU A 287 8.98 12.23 -7.35
CA GLU A 287 8.35 13.09 -8.36
C GLU A 287 7.19 12.36 -9.06
N ASN A 288 7.40 11.11 -9.48
CA ASN A 288 6.37 10.26 -10.08
C ASN A 288 5.15 10.08 -9.17
N GLY A 289 5.38 10.06 -7.85
CA GLY A 289 4.31 10.00 -6.87
C GLY A 289 3.32 11.15 -6.97
N LYS A 290 3.75 12.35 -7.34
CA LYS A 290 2.84 13.47 -7.59
C LYS A 290 1.96 13.22 -8.81
N PHE A 291 2.56 12.84 -9.92
CA PHE A 291 1.83 12.64 -11.18
C PHE A 291 0.83 11.49 -11.14
N VAL A 292 1.20 10.37 -10.51
CA VAL A 292 0.23 9.26 -10.37
C VAL A 292 -0.91 9.61 -9.43
N ARG A 293 -0.66 10.46 -8.42
CA ARG A 293 -1.73 10.98 -7.55
C ARG A 293 -2.63 11.98 -8.29
N MET A 294 -2.10 12.78 -9.22
CA MET A 294 -2.93 13.60 -10.12
C MET A 294 -3.86 12.70 -10.94
N ALA A 295 -3.32 11.68 -11.61
CA ALA A 295 -4.11 10.75 -12.41
C ALA A 295 -5.17 10.02 -11.56
N LEU A 296 -4.80 9.55 -10.36
CA LEU A 296 -5.71 8.86 -9.44
C LEU A 296 -6.87 9.76 -8.97
N ILE A 297 -6.55 10.98 -8.51
CA ILE A 297 -7.55 11.96 -8.05
C ILE A 297 -8.54 12.24 -9.19
N TYR A 298 -8.02 12.57 -10.36
CA TYR A 298 -8.85 12.87 -11.53
C TYR A 298 -9.74 11.69 -11.91
N THR A 299 -9.19 10.48 -11.99
CA THR A 299 -9.93 9.27 -12.32
C THR A 299 -11.05 8.98 -11.32
N LEU A 300 -10.77 9.05 -10.01
CA LEU A 300 -11.78 8.77 -8.98
C LEU A 300 -12.90 9.82 -8.98
N LEU A 301 -12.59 11.10 -9.22
CA LEU A 301 -13.59 12.15 -9.36
C LEU A 301 -14.47 11.96 -10.61
N GLN A 302 -13.89 11.52 -11.74
CA GLN A 302 -14.63 11.17 -12.95
C GLN A 302 -15.59 10.01 -12.67
N TRP A 303 -15.12 8.93 -12.09
CA TRP A 303 -15.95 7.77 -11.75
C TRP A 303 -17.07 8.10 -10.76
N ALA A 304 -16.82 9.03 -9.83
CA ALA A 304 -17.86 9.50 -8.92
C ALA A 304 -18.99 10.25 -9.66
N GLY A 305 -18.64 11.09 -10.65
CA GLY A 305 -19.59 11.81 -11.49
C GLY A 305 -20.43 10.90 -12.39
N GLU A 306 -19.84 9.82 -12.89
CA GLU A 306 -20.52 8.85 -13.77
C GLU A 306 -21.44 7.88 -13.02
N ARG A 307 -21.51 7.95 -11.68
CA ARG A 307 -22.25 7.00 -10.81
C ARG A 307 -21.93 5.52 -11.06
N LYS A 308 -20.77 5.22 -11.64
CA LYS A 308 -20.29 3.85 -11.77
C LYS A 308 -19.89 3.32 -10.40
N ALA A 309 -20.88 2.77 -9.70
CA ALA A 309 -20.63 2.07 -8.45
C ALA A 309 -20.23 0.63 -8.77
N ALA A 310 -18.93 0.33 -8.77
CA ALA A 310 -18.50 -1.02 -8.44
C ALA A 310 -18.17 -1.03 -6.94
N PRO A 311 -18.66 -2.00 -6.17
CA PRO A 311 -18.23 -2.14 -4.77
C PRO A 311 -16.72 -2.33 -4.71
N THR A 312 -16.12 -1.88 -3.63
CA THR A 312 -14.70 -2.14 -3.36
C THR A 312 -14.51 -3.66 -3.26
N PRO A 313 -13.72 -4.31 -4.13
CA PRO A 313 -13.75 -5.77 -4.28
C PRO A 313 -13.55 -6.55 -2.97
N HIS A 314 -12.65 -6.08 -2.09
CA HIS A 314 -12.35 -6.77 -0.83
C HIS A 314 -13.48 -6.72 0.21
N LEU A 315 -14.51 -5.89 0.05
CA LEU A 315 -15.69 -5.92 0.92
C LEU A 315 -16.76 -6.90 0.47
N THR A 316 -16.80 -7.26 -0.82
CA THR A 316 -17.84 -8.12 -1.35
C THR A 316 -17.74 -9.58 -0.89
N GLU A 317 -16.55 -10.01 -0.49
CA GLU A 317 -16.26 -11.37 -0.02
C GLU A 317 -16.09 -11.47 1.50
N ALA A 318 -16.20 -10.34 2.22
CA ALA A 318 -16.10 -10.31 3.67
C ALA A 318 -17.47 -10.47 4.34
N TYR A 319 -17.52 -11.21 5.43
CA TYR A 319 -18.75 -11.45 6.18
C TYR A 319 -18.53 -11.42 7.69
N ASP A 320 -19.59 -11.15 8.45
CA ASP A 320 -19.54 -11.22 9.92
C ASP A 320 -19.53 -12.67 10.38
N VAL A 321 -18.51 -13.03 11.14
CA VAL A 321 -18.44 -14.34 11.79
C VAL A 321 -18.87 -14.19 13.23
N LYS A 322 -20.05 -14.69 13.58
CA LYS A 322 -20.62 -14.59 14.92
C LYS A 322 -19.59 -14.95 16.01
N ARG A 323 -19.40 -14.05 16.98
CA ARG A 323 -18.47 -14.15 18.11
C ARG A 323 -16.99 -14.04 17.79
N LEU A 324 -16.58 -13.83 16.53
CA LEU A 324 -15.20 -13.53 16.21
C LEU A 324 -14.93 -12.04 16.39
N ARG A 325 -13.80 -11.68 17.00
CA ARG A 325 -13.35 -10.31 17.18
C ARG A 325 -11.88 -10.20 16.83
N CYS A 326 -11.50 -9.15 16.12
CA CYS A 326 -10.11 -8.90 15.80
C CYS A 326 -9.29 -8.69 17.08
N GLN A 327 -8.17 -9.41 17.20
CA GLN A 327 -7.27 -9.34 18.36
C GLN A 327 -6.11 -8.36 18.16
N ASN A 328 -5.95 -7.82 16.97
CA ASN A 328 -4.90 -6.85 16.67
C ASN A 328 -5.27 -5.48 17.25
N ARG A 329 -4.57 -5.05 18.29
CA ARG A 329 -4.80 -3.74 18.96
C ARG A 329 -4.57 -2.53 18.06
N ARG A 330 -3.89 -2.70 16.92
CA ARG A 330 -3.69 -1.65 15.92
C ARG A 330 -4.83 -1.59 14.91
N CYS A 331 -5.72 -2.57 14.90
CA CYS A 331 -6.87 -2.61 14.00
C CYS A 331 -7.94 -1.62 14.43
N ILE A 332 -8.55 -0.93 13.49
CA ILE A 332 -9.68 -0.02 13.75
C ILE A 332 -10.86 -0.78 14.35
N SER A 333 -11.17 -2.00 13.89
CA SER A 333 -12.28 -2.81 14.39
C SER A 333 -12.10 -3.36 15.80
N ALA A 334 -10.89 -3.26 16.37
CA ALA A 334 -10.63 -3.58 17.78
C ALA A 334 -10.83 -2.36 18.71
N THR A 335 -11.03 -1.17 18.15
CA THR A 335 -11.01 0.09 18.90
C THR A 335 -12.19 1.02 18.65
N GLU A 336 -12.87 0.89 17.53
CA GLU A 336 -14.12 1.59 17.22
C GLU A 336 -15.25 0.57 17.05
N ASP A 337 -16.48 1.02 17.28
CA ASP A 337 -17.68 0.21 17.11
C ASP A 337 -18.05 0.14 15.62
N VAL A 338 -17.44 -0.84 14.93
CA VAL A 338 -17.66 -1.15 13.53
C VAL A 338 -17.92 -2.62 13.34
N ASP A 339 -18.56 -2.99 12.23
CA ASP A 339 -18.83 -4.39 11.89
C ASP A 339 -17.53 -5.20 11.88
N GLN A 340 -17.58 -6.41 12.45
CA GLN A 340 -16.45 -7.33 12.52
C GLN A 340 -16.42 -8.20 11.26
N LEU A 341 -15.71 -7.73 10.22
CA LEU A 341 -15.67 -8.38 8.91
C LEU A 341 -14.42 -9.25 8.74
N PHE A 342 -14.61 -10.45 8.18
CA PHE A 342 -13.57 -11.45 8.01
C PHE A 342 -13.68 -12.15 6.65
N HIS A 343 -12.54 -12.63 6.14
CA HIS A 343 -12.43 -13.55 5.02
C HIS A 343 -12.00 -14.93 5.56
N GLU A 344 -12.60 -16.00 5.09
CA GLU A 344 -12.11 -17.35 5.37
C GLU A 344 -10.82 -17.61 4.59
N ILE A 345 -9.87 -18.33 5.21
CA ILE A 345 -8.60 -18.65 4.57
C ILE A 345 -8.77 -19.93 3.78
N ASP A 346 -8.52 -19.87 2.47
CA ASP A 346 -8.58 -21.02 1.57
C ASP A 346 -7.69 -22.18 2.08
N GLY A 347 -8.28 -23.37 2.17
CA GLY A 347 -7.57 -24.56 2.64
C GLY A 347 -7.38 -24.68 4.17
N GLU A 348 -7.82 -23.69 4.96
CA GLU A 348 -7.73 -23.70 6.42
C GLU A 348 -9.10 -23.50 7.10
N PRO A 349 -9.98 -24.52 7.14
CA PRO A 349 -11.31 -24.38 7.73
C PRO A 349 -11.27 -23.85 9.18
N GLY A 350 -12.10 -22.84 9.45
CA GLY A 350 -12.18 -22.18 10.75
C GLY A 350 -11.06 -21.21 11.05
N SER A 351 -10.21 -20.91 10.06
CA SER A 351 -9.23 -19.82 10.09
C SER A 351 -9.70 -18.66 9.25
N TYR A 352 -9.51 -17.46 9.75
CA TYR A 352 -10.05 -16.22 9.14
C TYR A 352 -8.98 -15.14 9.11
N ARG A 353 -9.10 -14.22 8.14
CA ARG A 353 -8.38 -12.94 8.12
C ARG A 353 -9.34 -11.80 8.38
N CYS A 354 -8.92 -10.88 9.24
CA CYS A 354 -9.63 -9.64 9.44
C CYS A 354 -9.62 -8.79 8.16
N ALA A 355 -10.79 -8.38 7.66
CA ALA A 355 -10.91 -7.57 6.46
C ALA A 355 -10.26 -6.16 6.58
N TYR A 356 -9.99 -5.72 7.81
CA TYR A 356 -9.40 -4.40 8.08
C TYR A 356 -7.87 -4.40 8.17
N CYS A 357 -7.27 -5.47 8.71
CA CYS A 357 -5.83 -5.48 9.03
C CYS A 357 -5.10 -6.77 8.64
N GLU A 358 -5.79 -7.71 7.98
CA GLU A 358 -5.28 -9.02 7.55
C GLU A 358 -4.73 -9.92 8.68
N ALA A 359 -4.92 -9.54 9.95
CA ALA A 359 -4.53 -10.40 11.06
C ALA A 359 -5.26 -11.74 11.00
N LYS A 360 -4.51 -12.84 11.11
CA LYS A 360 -5.05 -14.21 11.14
C LYS A 360 -5.70 -14.48 12.48
N LEU A 361 -6.91 -15.03 12.45
CA LEU A 361 -7.67 -15.47 13.62
C LEU A 361 -8.15 -16.90 13.43
N ARG A 362 -8.28 -17.63 14.53
CA ARG A 362 -8.85 -18.96 14.54
C ARG A 362 -10.10 -18.99 15.38
N ASN A 363 -11.18 -19.50 14.84
CA ASN A 363 -12.39 -19.73 15.61
C ASN A 363 -12.21 -20.96 16.51
N ARG A 364 -11.94 -20.75 17.80
CA ARG A 364 -11.68 -21.82 18.79
C ARG A 364 -12.93 -22.67 19.12
N SER A 365 -14.10 -22.28 18.63
CA SER A 365 -15.35 -23.01 18.87
C SER A 365 -15.65 -24.11 17.83
N GLN A 366 -14.83 -24.24 16.79
CA GLN A 366 -14.88 -25.40 15.89
C GLN A 366 -13.82 -26.42 16.30
N PRO A 367 -14.20 -27.67 16.65
CA PRO A 367 -13.23 -28.72 16.93
C PRO A 367 -12.42 -29.04 15.68
N THR A 368 -11.10 -29.14 15.83
CA THR A 368 -10.20 -29.69 14.82
C THR A 368 -10.49 -31.19 14.67
N GLY A 369 -11.50 -31.56 13.90
CA GLY A 369 -11.93 -32.91 13.66
C GLY A 369 -12.26 -33.13 12.19
N ARG A 370 -11.54 -34.01 11.53
CA ARG A 370 -12.02 -34.71 10.33
C ARG A 370 -13.40 -35.29 10.66
N GLY A 371 -14.47 -34.73 10.12
CA GLY A 371 -15.80 -35.28 10.32
C GLY A 371 -16.89 -34.44 9.75
N ALA A 372 -17.36 -34.87 8.59
CA ALA A 372 -18.70 -34.71 8.02
C ALA A 372 -19.32 -33.30 8.05
N PHE A 373 -19.33 -32.68 6.89
CA PHE A 373 -20.35 -31.69 6.52
C PHE A 373 -21.74 -32.31 6.77
N ARG A 374 -22.48 -31.79 7.74
CA ARG A 374 -23.94 -31.83 7.70
C ARG A 374 -24.41 -30.46 7.22
N ALA A 375 -25.01 -30.48 6.04
CA ALA A 375 -25.82 -29.39 5.54
C ALA A 375 -26.82 -29.01 6.64
N LEU A 376 -26.85 -27.73 7.01
CA LEU A 376 -27.99 -27.15 7.68
C LEU A 376 -28.93 -26.65 6.59
N GLU A 377 -29.89 -27.50 6.26
CA GLU A 377 -31.15 -27.09 5.64
C GLU A 377 -31.97 -26.31 6.68
N CYS A 378 -32.67 -25.30 6.16
CA CYS A 378 -33.66 -24.34 6.71
C CYS A 378 -33.09 -23.13 7.40
#